data_ecffe7bf7b4482ef96cd208e63e7bc81
#
_entry.id   ecffe7bf7b4482ef96cd208e63e7bc81
#
_cell.length_a   1.000
_cell.length_b   1.000
_cell.length_c   1.000
_cell.angle_alpha   90.00
_cell.angle_beta   90.00
_cell.angle_gamma   90.00
#
_symmetry.space_group_name_H-M   'P 1'
#
loop_
_entity.id
_entity.type
_entity.pdbx_description
1 polymer ?
#
loop_
_entity_poly.entity_id
_entity_poly.type
_entity_poly.pdbx_seq_one_letter_code
_entity_poly.pdbx_strand_id
1 'polypeptide(L)'
;MYKISLAGDLGSGKSTVAKILIEALGAEYYSTGSIVRSIAERMGMTIGELNVYMETHPEIDKEIDEGLVKLASDPRSLIIDSRMAWHFTDGTFKVYLSTDVETASARIMSANRTCEHAKTLEETIACTKARRESEKKRYAEKYGVDITDLSNYSLIVDTTYATPDEVAGVILSCFDMWKEDKDRSFCYLAPERISYPDDEHDGEKLAEYSAALEEDKQIPEIKITHKDGEFYLVEGQESALAYAFNLFTYIPVTLVESEINGKYVKMKNSL
;
A
#
# COMPACT_ATOMS: atom_id res chain seq x y z
N MET A 1 6.87 -10.66 21.41
CA MET A 1 7.40 -10.78 20.03
C MET A 1 6.29 -10.43 19.05
N TYR A 2 6.61 -9.74 17.99
CA TYR A 2 5.64 -9.33 16.99
C TYR A 2 6.26 -9.35 15.58
N LYS A 3 5.40 -9.43 14.58
CA LYS A 3 5.80 -9.40 13.17
C LYS A 3 4.90 -8.45 12.40
N ILE A 4 5.51 -7.60 11.58
CA ILE A 4 4.80 -6.70 10.66
C ILE A 4 5.20 -7.10 9.25
N SER A 5 4.24 -7.48 8.42
CA SER A 5 4.44 -7.73 7.00
C SER A 5 4.12 -6.47 6.20
N LEU A 6 5.11 -5.99 5.42
CA LEU A 6 4.97 -4.84 4.54
C LEU A 6 4.83 -5.32 3.10
N ALA A 7 3.66 -5.15 2.54
CA ALA A 7 3.40 -5.26 1.11
C ALA A 7 3.07 -3.88 0.51
N GLY A 8 2.78 -3.82 -0.77
CA GLY A 8 2.33 -2.57 -1.38
C GLY A 8 2.94 -2.31 -2.75
N ASP A 9 2.55 -1.20 -3.33
CA ASP A 9 2.92 -0.82 -4.70
C ASP A 9 4.44 -0.69 -4.89
N LEU A 10 4.87 -0.84 -6.14
CA LEU A 10 6.23 -0.52 -6.54
C LEU A 10 6.46 0.99 -6.27
N GLY A 11 7.59 1.35 -5.70
CA GLY A 11 7.87 2.76 -5.40
C GLY A 11 7.12 3.36 -4.21
N SER A 12 6.31 2.60 -3.45
CA SER A 12 5.57 3.09 -2.29
C SER A 12 6.43 3.41 -1.04
N GLY A 13 7.76 3.29 -1.12
CA GLY A 13 8.64 3.66 -0.03
C GLY A 13 8.82 2.61 1.07
N LYS A 14 8.40 1.34 0.86
CA LYS A 14 8.49 0.25 1.86
C LYS A 14 9.81 0.20 2.62
N SER A 15 10.93 0.20 1.91
CA SER A 15 12.24 0.09 2.53
C SER A 15 12.65 1.31 3.36
N THR A 16 12.11 2.49 3.06
CA THR A 16 12.35 3.71 3.84
C THR A 16 11.53 3.68 5.12
N VAL A 17 10.25 3.37 5.01
CA VAL A 17 9.34 3.20 6.17
C VAL A 17 9.82 2.07 7.07
N ALA A 18 10.25 0.93 6.50
CA ALA A 18 10.79 -0.19 7.26
C ALA A 18 11.96 0.21 8.18
N LYS A 19 12.87 1.09 7.73
CA LYS A 19 13.99 1.57 8.56
C LYS A 19 13.50 2.32 9.81
N ILE A 20 12.49 3.18 9.66
CA ILE A 20 11.90 3.92 10.78
C ILE A 20 11.24 2.95 11.76
N LEU A 21 10.47 1.98 11.25
CA LEU A 21 9.81 0.97 12.09
C LEU A 21 10.83 0.09 12.83
N ILE A 22 11.94 -0.29 12.20
CA ILE A 22 13.01 -1.06 12.82
C ILE A 22 13.60 -0.32 14.01
N GLU A 23 13.91 0.97 13.84
CA GLU A 23 14.45 1.82 14.91
C GLU A 23 13.43 2.02 16.05
N ALA A 24 12.18 2.33 15.71
CA ALA A 24 11.14 2.58 16.70
C ALA A 24 10.77 1.33 17.52
N LEU A 25 10.82 0.16 16.91
CA LEU A 25 10.34 -1.09 17.51
C LEU A 25 11.48 -2.03 17.95
N GLY A 26 12.73 -1.73 17.65
CA GLY A 26 13.85 -2.63 17.92
C GLY A 26 13.72 -3.98 17.20
N ALA A 27 13.15 -3.99 15.99
CA ALA A 27 12.91 -5.19 15.20
C ALA A 27 14.05 -5.46 14.22
N GLU A 28 14.17 -6.71 13.75
CA GLU A 28 15.06 -7.05 12.66
C GLU A 28 14.33 -6.96 11.31
N TYR A 29 15.11 -6.77 10.24
CA TYR A 29 14.58 -6.61 8.89
C TYR A 29 14.81 -7.86 8.02
N TYR A 30 13.76 -8.31 7.37
CA TYR A 30 13.82 -9.36 6.36
C TYR A 30 13.19 -8.86 5.06
N SER A 31 13.88 -8.99 3.93
CA SER A 31 13.39 -8.53 2.63
C SER A 31 13.59 -9.58 1.54
N THR A 32 12.48 -10.09 1.00
CA THR A 32 12.53 -10.97 -0.18
C THR A 32 13.04 -10.26 -1.42
N GLY A 33 12.77 -8.97 -1.56
CA GLY A 33 13.34 -8.15 -2.65
C GLY A 33 14.87 -8.08 -2.61
N SER A 34 15.49 -8.13 -1.43
CA SER A 34 16.95 -8.21 -1.28
C SER A 34 17.47 -9.57 -1.73
N ILE A 35 16.76 -10.64 -1.38
CA ILE A 35 17.09 -12.01 -1.78
C ILE A 35 17.02 -12.14 -3.31
N VAL A 36 15.94 -11.67 -3.92
CA VAL A 36 15.76 -11.68 -5.39
C VAL A 36 16.89 -10.92 -6.10
N ARG A 37 17.28 -9.74 -5.59
CA ARG A 37 18.42 -8.98 -6.15
C ARG A 37 19.73 -9.74 -6.05
N SER A 38 20.00 -10.36 -4.91
CA SER A 38 21.21 -11.17 -4.71
C SER A 38 21.25 -12.40 -5.63
N ILE A 39 20.10 -13.03 -5.88
CA ILE A 39 19.99 -14.14 -6.85
C ILE A 39 20.26 -13.63 -8.26
N ALA A 40 19.67 -12.51 -8.66
CA ALA A 40 19.88 -11.90 -9.98
C ALA A 40 21.37 -11.58 -10.21
N GLU A 41 22.01 -10.92 -9.27
CA GLU A 41 23.45 -10.59 -9.32
C GLU A 41 24.31 -11.86 -9.45
N ARG A 42 24.06 -12.88 -8.64
CA ARG A 42 24.80 -14.17 -8.69
C ARG A 42 24.63 -14.89 -10.03
N MET A 43 23.46 -14.75 -10.66
CA MET A 43 23.16 -15.36 -11.97
C MET A 43 23.56 -14.49 -13.15
N GLY A 44 24.07 -13.27 -12.91
CA GLY A 44 24.42 -12.31 -13.96
C GLY A 44 23.19 -11.82 -14.75
N MET A 45 22.02 -11.82 -14.12
CA MET A 45 20.76 -11.40 -14.70
C MET A 45 20.30 -10.06 -14.13
N THR A 46 19.55 -9.36 -14.91
CA THR A 46 18.75 -8.23 -14.44
C THR A 46 17.57 -8.74 -13.61
N ILE A 47 16.95 -7.88 -12.81
CA ILE A 47 15.72 -8.26 -12.07
C ILE A 47 14.60 -8.63 -13.05
N GLY A 48 14.52 -7.92 -14.21
CA GLY A 48 13.54 -8.21 -15.25
C GLY A 48 13.75 -9.60 -15.84
N GLU A 49 14.97 -9.93 -16.25
CA GLU A 49 15.33 -11.24 -16.77
C GLU A 49 15.13 -12.35 -15.72
N LEU A 50 15.48 -12.11 -14.46
CA LEU A 50 15.21 -13.08 -13.41
C LEU A 50 13.72 -13.31 -13.20
N ASN A 51 12.87 -12.28 -13.25
CA ASN A 51 11.42 -12.46 -13.13
C ASN A 51 10.87 -13.36 -14.25
N VAL A 52 11.31 -13.17 -15.50
CA VAL A 52 10.93 -14.04 -16.63
C VAL A 52 11.50 -15.46 -16.42
N TYR A 53 12.73 -15.58 -15.98
CA TYR A 53 13.36 -16.88 -15.69
C TYR A 53 12.58 -17.66 -14.61
N MET A 54 12.12 -16.99 -13.56
CA MET A 54 11.31 -17.58 -12.47
C MET A 54 9.95 -18.12 -12.96
N GLU A 55 9.40 -17.67 -14.10
CA GLU A 55 8.16 -18.22 -14.66
C GLU A 55 8.30 -19.71 -15.02
N THR A 56 9.51 -20.14 -15.40
CA THR A 56 9.84 -21.53 -15.76
C THR A 56 10.67 -22.27 -14.73
N HIS A 57 11.10 -21.60 -13.66
CA HIS A 57 11.96 -22.13 -12.59
C HIS A 57 11.34 -21.92 -11.21
N PRO A 58 10.29 -22.69 -10.86
CA PRO A 58 9.51 -22.51 -9.64
C PRO A 58 10.28 -22.82 -8.34
N GLU A 59 11.46 -23.45 -8.45
CA GLU A 59 12.32 -23.75 -7.31
C GLU A 59 12.84 -22.50 -6.59
N ILE A 60 13.05 -21.39 -7.32
CA ILE A 60 13.51 -20.11 -6.73
C ILE A 60 12.41 -19.52 -5.85
N ASP A 61 11.18 -19.44 -6.37
CA ASP A 61 10.03 -18.99 -5.59
C ASP A 61 9.84 -19.88 -4.36
N LYS A 62 9.95 -21.22 -4.52
CA LYS A 62 9.78 -22.16 -3.43
C LYS A 62 10.79 -21.91 -2.28
N GLU A 63 12.04 -21.64 -2.61
CA GLU A 63 13.06 -21.31 -1.60
C GLU A 63 12.70 -20.04 -0.81
N ILE A 64 12.20 -19.01 -1.52
CA ILE A 64 11.75 -17.74 -0.92
C ILE A 64 10.53 -17.98 -0.01
N ASP A 65 9.55 -18.73 -0.48
CA ASP A 65 8.30 -19.03 0.23
C ASP A 65 8.54 -19.86 1.50
N GLU A 66 9.39 -20.89 1.41
CA GLU A 66 9.82 -21.68 2.59
C GLU A 66 10.54 -20.81 3.63
N GLY A 67 11.30 -19.81 3.16
CA GLY A 67 11.90 -18.80 4.02
C GLY A 67 10.84 -18.00 4.77
N LEU A 68 9.82 -17.51 4.08
CA LEU A 68 8.71 -16.76 4.69
C LEU A 68 7.91 -17.58 5.70
N VAL A 69 7.61 -18.84 5.38
CA VAL A 69 6.91 -19.76 6.32
C VAL A 69 7.70 -19.94 7.61
N LYS A 70 9.02 -20.10 7.52
CA LYS A 70 9.89 -20.26 8.71
C LYS A 70 9.89 -19.04 9.61
N LEU A 71 9.66 -17.82 9.05
CA LEU A 71 9.60 -16.60 9.85
C LEU A 71 8.43 -16.58 10.82
N ALA A 72 7.35 -17.34 10.59
CA ALA A 72 6.22 -17.41 11.51
C ALA A 72 6.65 -17.91 12.91
N SER A 73 7.58 -18.87 12.97
CA SER A 73 8.13 -19.43 14.21
C SER A 73 9.41 -18.74 14.70
N ASP A 74 9.93 -17.72 13.99
CA ASP A 74 11.12 -16.99 14.43
C ASP A 74 10.86 -16.28 15.77
N PRO A 75 11.73 -16.46 16.78
CA PRO A 75 11.55 -15.84 18.10
C PRO A 75 11.83 -14.33 18.13
N ARG A 76 12.26 -13.71 17.04
CA ARG A 76 12.57 -12.29 16.96
C ARG A 76 11.35 -11.47 16.56
N SER A 77 11.38 -10.18 16.88
CA SER A 77 10.46 -9.21 16.29
C SER A 77 10.95 -8.84 14.91
N LEU A 78 10.08 -8.90 13.89
CA LEU A 78 10.47 -8.78 12.49
C LEU A 78 9.62 -7.76 11.74
N ILE A 79 10.29 -6.97 10.89
CA ILE A 79 9.67 -6.21 9.80
C ILE A 79 9.98 -6.98 8.51
N ILE A 80 8.95 -7.52 7.85
CA ILE A 80 9.08 -8.41 6.69
C ILE A 80 8.62 -7.67 5.43
N ASP A 81 9.54 -7.20 4.61
CA ASP A 81 9.26 -6.55 3.32
C ASP A 81 9.13 -7.60 2.22
N SER A 82 7.91 -8.01 1.94
CA SER A 82 7.60 -9.03 0.94
C SER A 82 6.18 -8.88 0.38
N ARG A 83 6.02 -9.19 -0.91
CA ARG A 83 4.71 -9.26 -1.57
C ARG A 83 3.79 -10.32 -0.96
N MET A 84 4.37 -11.39 -0.42
CA MET A 84 3.66 -12.60 -0.02
C MET A 84 3.79 -12.91 1.48
N ALA A 85 4.44 -12.05 2.28
CA ALA A 85 4.57 -12.31 3.73
C ALA A 85 3.22 -12.39 4.44
N TRP A 86 2.24 -11.57 4.03
CA TRP A 86 0.88 -11.60 4.57
C TRP A 86 0.17 -12.96 4.36
N HIS A 87 0.60 -13.72 3.34
CA HIS A 87 0.06 -15.02 2.97
C HIS A 87 0.84 -16.19 3.61
N PHE A 88 2.17 -16.14 3.64
CA PHE A 88 3.02 -17.22 4.10
C PHE A 88 3.45 -17.12 5.57
N THR A 89 3.39 -15.94 6.18
CA THR A 89 3.83 -15.75 7.57
C THR A 89 2.64 -15.43 8.46
N ASP A 90 2.15 -16.43 9.18
CA ASP A 90 1.02 -16.26 10.09
C ASP A 90 1.31 -15.30 11.24
N GLY A 91 0.23 -14.68 11.76
CA GLY A 91 0.27 -13.84 12.95
C GLY A 91 0.97 -12.49 12.75
N THR A 92 1.15 -12.05 11.51
CA THR A 92 1.68 -10.71 11.20
C THR A 92 0.60 -9.64 11.23
N PHE A 93 0.96 -8.41 11.64
CA PHE A 93 0.19 -7.21 11.29
C PHE A 93 0.43 -6.90 9.81
N LYS A 94 -0.60 -7.05 9.00
CA LYS A 94 -0.50 -7.04 7.53
C LYS A 94 -0.70 -5.62 7.00
N VAL A 95 0.36 -4.98 6.53
CA VAL A 95 0.35 -3.60 6.05
C VAL A 95 0.52 -3.54 4.53
N TYR A 96 -0.35 -2.80 3.85
CA TYR A 96 -0.24 -2.46 2.45
C TYR A 96 0.05 -0.97 2.27
N LEU A 97 1.17 -0.64 1.63
CA LEU A 97 1.52 0.73 1.27
C LEU A 97 1.06 1.02 -0.16
N SER A 98 -0.01 1.78 -0.29
CA SER A 98 -0.53 2.25 -1.57
C SER A 98 0.21 3.50 -2.05
N THR A 99 0.32 3.67 -3.37
CA THR A 99 0.80 4.93 -3.97
C THR A 99 0.27 5.05 -5.39
N ASP A 100 0.05 6.27 -5.88
CA ASP A 100 -0.27 6.45 -7.30
C ASP A 100 0.95 6.09 -8.18
N VAL A 101 0.66 5.71 -9.41
CA VAL A 101 1.68 5.19 -10.33
C VAL A 101 2.67 6.27 -10.80
N GLU A 102 2.27 7.53 -10.85
CA GLU A 102 3.14 8.64 -11.27
C GLU A 102 4.17 8.94 -10.19
N THR A 103 3.71 9.11 -8.94
CA THR A 103 4.57 9.29 -7.77
C THR A 103 5.51 8.09 -7.57
N ALA A 104 4.97 6.87 -7.71
CA ALA A 104 5.75 5.64 -7.64
C ALA A 104 6.89 5.64 -8.67
N SER A 105 6.56 5.96 -9.93
CA SER A 105 7.52 5.97 -11.04
C SER A 105 8.57 7.07 -10.89
N ALA A 106 8.18 8.25 -10.44
CA ALA A 106 9.12 9.34 -10.13
C ALA A 106 10.11 8.95 -9.02
N ARG A 107 9.64 8.28 -7.96
CA ARG A 107 10.49 7.76 -6.88
C ARG A 107 11.43 6.65 -7.36
N ILE A 108 10.97 5.77 -8.24
CA ILE A 108 11.79 4.71 -8.85
C ILE A 108 12.91 5.32 -9.70
N MET A 109 12.61 6.32 -10.52
CA MET A 109 13.59 7.04 -11.32
C MET A 109 14.65 7.74 -10.45
N SER A 110 14.23 8.50 -9.45
CA SER A 110 15.14 9.22 -8.56
C SER A 110 16.08 8.30 -7.78
N ALA A 111 15.63 7.09 -7.47
CA ALA A 111 16.44 6.08 -6.78
C ALA A 111 17.36 5.26 -7.69
N ASN A 112 17.47 5.59 -8.99
CA ASN A 112 18.20 4.82 -10.00
C ASN A 112 17.83 3.31 -9.99
N ARG A 113 16.59 2.98 -9.65
CA ARG A 113 16.07 1.61 -9.62
C ARG A 113 15.24 1.30 -10.88
N THR A 114 15.58 1.96 -11.98
CA THR A 114 14.83 1.90 -13.23
C THR A 114 14.77 0.49 -13.81
N CYS A 115 13.69 0.21 -14.55
CA CYS A 115 13.74 -0.75 -15.64
C CYS A 115 14.88 -0.33 -16.55
N GLU A 116 15.75 -1.23 -16.92
CA GLU A 116 17.10 -1.02 -17.45
C GLU A 116 17.20 -0.14 -18.70
N HIS A 117 16.06 0.25 -19.29
CA HIS A 117 16.01 1.06 -20.50
C HIS A 117 15.09 2.29 -20.39
N ALA A 118 14.35 2.45 -19.29
CA ALA A 118 13.44 3.58 -19.14
C ALA A 118 14.22 4.88 -18.89
N LYS A 119 14.09 5.84 -19.79
CA LYS A 119 14.75 7.16 -19.74
C LYS A 119 13.78 8.29 -19.40
N THR A 120 12.50 8.04 -19.53
CA THR A 120 11.44 9.03 -19.27
C THR A 120 10.48 8.53 -18.18
N LEU A 121 9.69 9.45 -17.64
CA LEU A 121 8.67 9.12 -16.65
C LEU A 121 7.60 8.20 -17.25
N GLU A 122 7.17 8.47 -18.50
CA GLU A 122 6.18 7.67 -19.22
C GLU A 122 6.65 6.23 -19.42
N GLU A 123 7.91 6.04 -19.83
CA GLU A 123 8.51 4.71 -19.97
C GLU A 123 8.57 3.99 -18.62
N THR A 124 8.91 4.71 -17.53
CA THR A 124 8.95 4.15 -16.17
C THR A 124 7.54 3.77 -15.69
N ILE A 125 6.51 4.57 -15.97
CA ILE A 125 5.10 4.26 -15.67
C ILE A 125 4.69 2.98 -16.40
N ALA A 126 4.95 2.88 -17.70
CA ALA A 126 4.61 1.70 -18.50
C ALA A 126 5.28 0.43 -17.94
N CYS A 127 6.55 0.53 -17.61
CA CYS A 127 7.32 -0.56 -17.04
C CYS A 127 6.81 -0.97 -15.64
N THR A 128 6.49 0.00 -14.79
CA THR A 128 5.93 -0.24 -13.45
C THR A 128 4.59 -0.96 -13.52
N LYS A 129 3.72 -0.54 -14.43
CA LYS A 129 2.42 -1.21 -14.70
C LYS A 129 2.62 -2.62 -15.21
N ALA A 130 3.47 -2.81 -16.22
CA ALA A 130 3.73 -4.14 -16.79
C ALA A 130 4.29 -5.12 -15.74
N ARG A 131 5.19 -4.64 -14.88
CA ARG A 131 5.73 -5.44 -13.78
C ARG A 131 4.66 -5.81 -12.76
N ARG A 132 3.77 -4.88 -12.39
CA ARG A 132 2.65 -5.15 -11.47
C ARG A 132 1.72 -6.22 -12.03
N GLU A 133 1.36 -6.13 -13.30
CA GLU A 133 0.50 -7.12 -13.95
C GLU A 133 1.17 -8.49 -14.02
N SER A 134 2.46 -8.56 -14.35
CA SER A 134 3.22 -9.82 -14.34
C SER A 134 3.26 -10.46 -12.93
N GLU A 135 3.54 -9.66 -11.89
CA GLU A 135 3.52 -10.13 -10.50
C GLU A 135 2.11 -10.63 -10.10
N LYS A 136 1.05 -9.87 -10.42
CA LYS A 136 -0.35 -10.25 -10.16
C LYS A 136 -0.71 -11.58 -10.81
N LYS A 137 -0.45 -11.72 -12.12
CA LYS A 137 -0.72 -12.94 -12.86
C LYS A 137 0.02 -14.15 -12.27
N ARG A 138 1.32 -14.01 -12.03
CA ARG A 138 2.15 -15.08 -11.48
C ARG A 138 1.65 -15.58 -10.13
N TYR A 139 1.30 -14.69 -9.21
CA TYR A 139 0.82 -15.09 -7.89
C TYR A 139 -0.60 -15.66 -7.93
N ALA A 140 -1.47 -15.17 -8.83
CA ALA A 140 -2.78 -15.75 -9.04
C ALA A 140 -2.68 -17.19 -9.60
N GLU A 141 -1.85 -17.43 -10.61
CA GLU A 141 -1.63 -18.74 -11.21
C GLU A 141 -0.98 -19.73 -10.25
N LYS A 142 -0.01 -19.26 -9.46
CA LYS A 142 0.79 -20.13 -8.59
C LYS A 142 0.15 -20.43 -7.23
N TYR A 143 -0.50 -19.45 -6.63
CA TYR A 143 -1.02 -19.55 -5.25
C TYR A 143 -2.53 -19.33 -5.15
N GLY A 144 -3.20 -18.99 -6.25
CA GLY A 144 -4.64 -18.67 -6.23
C GLY A 144 -4.98 -17.37 -5.49
N VAL A 145 -4.02 -16.45 -5.34
CA VAL A 145 -4.21 -15.21 -4.58
C VAL A 145 -4.11 -13.97 -5.47
N ASP A 146 -4.95 -12.98 -5.20
CA ASP A 146 -4.81 -11.64 -5.76
C ASP A 146 -4.05 -10.74 -4.77
N ILE A 147 -2.82 -10.38 -5.12
CA ILE A 147 -1.99 -9.49 -4.29
C ILE A 147 -2.48 -8.04 -4.29
N THR A 148 -3.47 -7.71 -5.12
CA THR A 148 -4.11 -6.39 -5.19
C THR A 148 -5.43 -6.32 -4.44
N ASP A 149 -5.89 -7.44 -3.89
CA ASP A 149 -7.05 -7.49 -3.02
C ASP A 149 -6.69 -6.91 -1.64
N LEU A 150 -7.18 -5.72 -1.39
CA LEU A 150 -6.89 -4.96 -0.17
C LEU A 150 -7.54 -5.55 1.08
N SER A 151 -8.54 -6.42 0.95
CA SER A 151 -9.17 -7.12 2.07
C SER A 151 -8.22 -8.09 2.81
N ASN A 152 -7.11 -8.45 2.17
CA ASN A 152 -6.07 -9.29 2.77
C ASN A 152 -5.24 -8.59 3.86
N TYR A 153 -5.39 -7.27 4.01
CA TYR A 153 -4.50 -6.47 4.85
C TYR A 153 -5.23 -5.89 6.07
N SER A 154 -4.54 -5.84 7.20
CA SER A 154 -5.02 -5.21 8.43
C SER A 154 -4.94 -3.68 8.36
N LEU A 155 -4.01 -3.14 7.57
CA LEU A 155 -3.84 -1.70 7.38
C LEU A 155 -3.48 -1.38 5.93
N ILE A 156 -4.21 -0.45 5.34
CA ILE A 156 -3.87 0.20 4.07
C ILE A 156 -3.49 1.65 4.37
N VAL A 157 -2.31 2.09 3.90
CA VAL A 157 -1.84 3.48 4.03
C VAL A 157 -1.41 3.99 2.67
N ASP A 158 -1.99 5.11 2.24
CA ASP A 158 -1.51 5.82 1.06
C ASP A 158 -0.22 6.59 1.37
N THR A 159 0.77 6.45 0.51
CA THR A 159 2.08 7.10 0.68
C THR A 159 2.33 8.19 -0.35
N THR A 160 1.32 8.54 -1.16
CA THR A 160 1.48 9.44 -2.32
C THR A 160 1.99 10.82 -1.89
N TYR A 161 1.34 11.42 -0.90
CA TYR A 161 1.64 12.78 -0.44
C TYR A 161 2.30 12.85 0.94
N ALA A 162 2.34 11.74 1.66
CA ALA A 162 2.88 11.69 3.00
C ALA A 162 4.39 11.49 3.05
N THR A 163 5.00 11.99 4.10
CA THR A 163 6.40 11.72 4.44
C THR A 163 6.56 10.29 5.01
N PRO A 164 7.76 9.70 4.94
CA PRO A 164 8.00 8.39 5.55
C PRO A 164 7.71 8.35 7.07
N ASP A 165 7.93 9.44 7.79
CA ASP A 165 7.68 9.55 9.23
C ASP A 165 6.17 9.54 9.53
N GLU A 166 5.36 10.27 8.76
CA GLU A 166 3.90 10.24 8.88
C GLU A 166 3.35 8.84 8.61
N VAL A 167 3.82 8.17 7.54
CA VAL A 167 3.44 6.79 7.23
C VAL A 167 3.80 5.85 8.38
N ALA A 168 5.01 5.95 8.91
CA ALA A 168 5.45 5.12 10.03
C ALA A 168 4.63 5.40 11.30
N GLY A 169 4.29 6.66 11.57
CA GLY A 169 3.44 7.06 12.70
C GLY A 169 2.05 6.41 12.63
N VAL A 170 1.42 6.43 11.46
CA VAL A 170 0.13 5.73 11.24
C VAL A 170 0.27 4.23 11.49
N ILE A 171 1.32 3.60 10.94
CA ILE A 171 1.55 2.15 11.12
C ILE A 171 1.72 1.81 12.60
N LEU A 172 2.52 2.57 13.36
CA LEU A 172 2.76 2.33 14.78
C LEU A 172 1.47 2.48 15.60
N SER A 173 0.70 3.54 15.36
CA SER A 173 -0.57 3.77 16.04
C SER A 173 -1.58 2.66 15.76
N CYS A 174 -1.76 2.26 14.49
CA CYS A 174 -2.65 1.16 14.12
C CYS A 174 -2.15 -0.19 14.63
N PHE A 175 -0.84 -0.39 14.68
CA PHE A 175 -0.27 -1.61 15.24
C PHE A 175 -0.57 -1.75 16.74
N ASP A 176 -0.53 -0.68 17.51
CA ASP A 176 -0.91 -0.69 18.92
C ASP A 176 -2.38 -1.05 19.13
N MET A 177 -3.28 -0.46 18.32
CA MET A 177 -4.70 -0.81 18.34
C MET A 177 -4.96 -2.25 17.89
N TRP A 178 -4.25 -2.74 16.86
CA TRP A 178 -4.38 -4.10 16.36
C TRP A 178 -3.89 -5.16 17.38
N LYS A 179 -2.94 -4.85 18.24
CA LYS A 179 -2.54 -5.77 19.33
C LYS A 179 -3.68 -6.07 20.31
N GLU A 180 -4.57 -5.10 20.52
CA GLU A 180 -5.75 -5.24 21.38
C GLU A 180 -6.90 -5.99 20.68
N ASP A 181 -7.07 -5.75 19.37
CA ASP A 181 -8.09 -6.39 18.53
C ASP A 181 -7.51 -6.73 17.15
N LYS A 182 -7.18 -8.01 16.95
CA LYS A 182 -6.52 -8.49 15.73
C LYS A 182 -7.43 -8.60 14.52
N ASP A 183 -8.73 -8.53 14.70
CA ASP A 183 -9.71 -8.56 13.62
C ASP A 183 -9.98 -7.14 13.08
N ARG A 184 -9.50 -6.11 13.78
CA ARG A 184 -9.65 -4.72 13.37
C ARG A 184 -8.80 -4.41 12.15
N SER A 185 -9.42 -3.77 11.17
CA SER A 185 -8.76 -3.27 9.96
C SER A 185 -8.84 -1.74 9.88
N PHE A 186 -7.88 -1.15 9.17
CA PHE A 186 -7.71 0.29 9.04
C PHE A 186 -7.38 0.67 7.60
N CYS A 187 -7.90 1.80 7.14
CA CYS A 187 -7.51 2.36 5.85
C CYS A 187 -7.37 3.89 5.97
N TYR A 188 -6.20 4.39 5.58
CA TYR A 188 -5.85 5.81 5.59
C TYR A 188 -5.41 6.24 4.21
N LEU A 189 -6.15 7.15 3.60
CA LEU A 189 -5.87 7.68 2.27
C LEU A 189 -5.68 9.19 2.33
N ALA A 190 -4.87 9.73 1.43
CA ALA A 190 -4.91 11.15 1.14
C ALA A 190 -6.23 11.51 0.42
N PRO A 191 -6.88 12.64 0.76
CA PRO A 191 -8.13 13.05 0.12
C PRO A 191 -8.03 13.09 -1.42
N GLU A 192 -6.89 13.53 -1.95
CA GLU A 192 -6.64 13.65 -3.38
C GLU A 192 -6.51 12.31 -4.12
N ARG A 193 -6.37 11.20 -3.38
CA ARG A 193 -6.36 9.85 -3.96
C ARG A 193 -7.74 9.33 -4.28
N ILE A 194 -8.76 9.91 -3.67
CA ILE A 194 -10.15 9.48 -3.85
C ILE A 194 -10.75 10.15 -5.08
N SER A 195 -11.49 9.38 -5.87
CA SER A 195 -12.37 9.88 -6.93
C SER A 195 -13.76 10.08 -6.34
N TYR A 196 -14.31 11.27 -6.51
CA TYR A 196 -15.59 11.71 -5.97
C TYR A 196 -16.68 11.63 -7.06
N PRO A 197 -17.95 11.34 -6.73
CA PRO A 197 -19.04 11.54 -7.66
C PRO A 197 -19.05 12.98 -8.17
N ASP A 198 -19.34 13.16 -9.45
CA ASP A 198 -19.46 14.50 -10.09
C ASP A 198 -20.84 15.10 -9.79
N ASP A 199 -21.18 15.21 -8.51
CA ASP A 199 -22.45 15.65 -7.97
C ASP A 199 -22.25 16.89 -7.09
N GLU A 200 -23.34 17.68 -6.89
CA GLU A 200 -23.31 18.80 -5.95
C GLU A 200 -23.21 18.27 -4.50
N HIS A 201 -22.42 18.93 -3.68
CA HIS A 201 -22.27 18.65 -2.25
C HIS A 201 -23.09 19.64 -1.41
N ASP A 202 -23.48 19.23 -0.21
CA ASP A 202 -24.21 20.04 0.76
C ASP A 202 -23.22 20.97 1.50
N GLY A 203 -23.20 22.26 1.12
CA GLY A 203 -22.30 23.24 1.71
C GLY A 203 -22.54 23.52 3.19
N GLU A 204 -23.77 23.35 3.71
CA GLU A 204 -24.06 23.53 5.13
C GLU A 204 -23.46 22.38 5.95
N LYS A 205 -23.63 21.15 5.51
CA LYS A 205 -23.00 19.97 6.14
C LYS A 205 -21.47 20.04 6.04
N LEU A 206 -20.93 20.46 4.93
CA LEU A 206 -19.48 20.62 4.78
C LEU A 206 -18.94 21.61 5.81
N ALA A 207 -19.58 22.75 6.01
CA ALA A 207 -19.19 23.74 7.03
C ALA A 207 -19.33 23.18 8.45
N GLU A 208 -20.42 22.46 8.75
CA GLU A 208 -20.63 21.79 10.03
C GLU A 208 -19.52 20.76 10.33
N TYR A 209 -19.21 19.89 9.36
CA TYR A 209 -18.19 18.84 9.57
C TYR A 209 -16.77 19.42 9.64
N SER A 210 -16.48 20.49 8.88
CA SER A 210 -15.21 21.19 9.01
C SER A 210 -15.02 21.78 10.41
N ALA A 211 -16.03 22.45 10.94
CA ALA A 211 -15.98 22.97 12.32
C ALA A 211 -15.90 21.85 13.36
N ALA A 212 -16.58 20.73 13.15
CA ALA A 212 -16.48 19.58 14.05
C ALA A 212 -15.06 18.99 14.10
N LEU A 213 -14.37 18.92 12.96
CA LEU A 213 -12.98 18.46 12.90
C LEU A 213 -12.00 19.41 13.61
N GLU A 214 -12.20 20.72 13.51
CA GLU A 214 -11.40 21.71 14.26
C GLU A 214 -11.55 21.55 15.77
N GLU A 215 -12.70 21.06 16.24
CA GLU A 215 -12.98 20.78 17.64
C GLU A 215 -12.67 19.35 18.08
N ASP A 216 -11.97 18.57 17.25
CA ASP A 216 -11.64 17.15 17.46
C ASP A 216 -12.85 16.25 17.71
N LYS A 217 -13.98 16.59 17.07
CA LYS A 217 -15.22 15.82 17.13
C LYS A 217 -15.34 14.81 15.99
N GLN A 218 -16.06 13.74 16.22
CA GLN A 218 -16.35 12.75 15.20
C GLN A 218 -17.36 13.27 14.16
N ILE A 219 -17.10 12.96 12.91
CA ILE A 219 -17.99 13.21 11.77
C ILE A 219 -18.39 11.89 11.13
N PRO A 220 -19.42 11.87 10.25
CA PRO A 220 -19.87 10.64 9.60
C PRO A 220 -18.75 9.89 8.89
N GLU A 221 -18.86 8.57 8.91
CA GLU A 221 -17.93 7.63 8.29
C GLU A 221 -17.84 7.85 6.78
N ILE A 222 -16.64 7.67 6.24
CA ILE A 222 -16.36 7.76 4.82
C ILE A 222 -16.18 6.34 4.29
N LYS A 223 -17.01 5.95 3.30
CA LYS A 223 -16.91 4.64 2.66
C LYS A 223 -16.40 4.77 1.24
N ILE A 224 -15.48 3.91 0.89
CA ILE A 224 -14.85 3.86 -0.42
C ILE A 224 -14.87 2.45 -0.99
N THR A 225 -14.79 2.33 -2.31
CA THR A 225 -14.47 1.07 -2.98
C THR A 225 -13.16 1.20 -3.75
N HIS A 226 -12.48 0.07 -3.97
CA HIS A 226 -11.21 0.01 -4.70
C HIS A 226 -11.37 -0.80 -5.97
N LYS A 227 -10.94 -0.24 -7.10
CA LYS A 227 -10.95 -0.92 -8.39
C LYS A 227 -9.76 -0.47 -9.25
N ASP A 228 -9.04 -1.43 -9.80
CA ASP A 228 -7.93 -1.21 -10.74
C ASP A 228 -6.82 -0.25 -10.23
N GLY A 229 -6.60 -0.23 -8.91
CA GLY A 229 -5.62 0.63 -8.25
C GLY A 229 -6.11 2.04 -7.91
N GLU A 230 -7.39 2.33 -8.18
CA GLU A 230 -8.05 3.60 -7.88
C GLU A 230 -9.09 3.44 -6.78
N PHE A 231 -9.29 4.52 -6.01
CA PHE A 231 -10.25 4.57 -4.92
C PHE A 231 -11.43 5.47 -5.30
N TYR A 232 -12.64 5.00 -5.04
CA TYR A 232 -13.88 5.69 -5.40
C TYR A 232 -14.74 5.88 -4.16
N LEU A 233 -15.21 7.09 -3.94
CA LEU A 233 -16.10 7.41 -2.85
C LEU A 233 -17.48 6.75 -3.07
N VAL A 234 -17.98 6.10 -2.04
CA VAL A 234 -19.33 5.47 -2.01
C VAL A 234 -20.28 6.27 -1.13
N GLU A 235 -19.84 6.67 0.07
CA GLU A 235 -20.60 7.48 1.02
C GLU A 235 -19.68 8.46 1.77
N GLY A 236 -20.24 9.57 2.26
CA GLY A 236 -19.53 10.52 3.12
C GLY A 236 -18.77 11.61 2.36
N GLN A 237 -19.34 12.14 1.27
CA GLN A 237 -18.70 13.15 0.42
C GLN A 237 -18.33 14.41 1.23
N GLU A 238 -19.27 14.96 2.00
CA GLU A 238 -19.03 16.15 2.82
C GLU A 238 -17.99 15.91 3.90
N SER A 239 -17.98 14.71 4.50
CA SER A 239 -16.95 14.31 5.47
C SER A 239 -15.57 14.27 4.82
N ALA A 240 -15.44 13.64 3.64
CA ALA A 240 -14.17 13.56 2.93
C ALA A 240 -13.67 14.94 2.50
N LEU A 241 -14.57 15.81 2.00
CA LEU A 241 -14.26 17.19 1.65
C LEU A 241 -13.86 18.01 2.88
N ALA A 242 -14.51 17.83 4.05
CA ALA A 242 -14.16 18.52 5.28
C ALA A 242 -12.72 18.22 5.73
N TYR A 243 -12.28 16.95 5.66
CA TYR A 243 -10.87 16.61 5.89
C TYR A 243 -9.91 17.32 4.93
N ALA A 244 -10.26 17.37 3.65
CA ALA A 244 -9.44 18.03 2.64
C ALA A 244 -9.34 19.53 2.86
N PHE A 245 -10.44 20.21 3.17
CA PHE A 245 -10.46 21.65 3.48
C PHE A 245 -9.64 21.99 4.73
N ASN A 246 -9.63 21.11 5.72
CA ASN A 246 -8.81 21.24 6.92
C ASN A 246 -7.36 20.75 6.72
N LEU A 247 -6.93 20.46 5.50
CA LEU A 247 -5.57 20.08 5.11
C LEU A 247 -5.03 18.85 5.85
N PHE A 248 -5.87 17.88 6.15
CA PHE A 248 -5.40 16.62 6.72
C PHE A 248 -4.62 15.82 5.66
N THR A 249 -3.44 15.33 6.04
CA THR A 249 -2.64 14.43 5.20
C THR A 249 -3.39 13.12 4.92
N TYR A 250 -4.16 12.64 5.91
CA TYR A 250 -4.90 11.40 5.85
C TYR A 250 -6.34 11.55 6.29
N ILE A 251 -7.20 10.79 5.64
CA ILE A 251 -8.57 10.56 6.10
C ILE A 251 -8.77 9.08 6.43
N PRO A 252 -9.39 8.76 7.57
CA PRO A 252 -9.82 7.40 7.87
C PRO A 252 -11.01 7.05 6.99
N VAL A 253 -10.93 5.89 6.31
CA VAL A 253 -11.99 5.41 5.42
C VAL A 253 -12.27 3.95 5.65
N THR A 254 -13.50 3.52 5.34
CA THR A 254 -13.89 2.11 5.36
C THR A 254 -13.97 1.58 3.94
N LEU A 255 -13.26 0.49 3.68
CA LEU A 255 -13.33 -0.24 2.41
C LEU A 255 -14.63 -1.05 2.36
N VAL A 256 -15.40 -0.87 1.29
CA VAL A 256 -16.62 -1.63 1.03
C VAL A 256 -16.63 -2.16 -0.40
N GLU A 257 -17.30 -3.27 -0.63
CA GLU A 257 -17.61 -3.73 -1.98
C GLU A 257 -18.75 -2.91 -2.55
N SER A 258 -18.54 -2.26 -3.68
CA SER A 258 -19.57 -1.48 -4.37
C SER A 258 -19.31 -1.44 -5.88
N GLU A 259 -20.37 -1.38 -6.66
CA GLU A 259 -20.28 -1.07 -8.08
C GLU A 259 -20.00 0.42 -8.28
N ILE A 260 -19.16 0.73 -9.26
CA ILE A 260 -18.84 2.12 -9.64
C ILE A 260 -19.80 2.50 -10.76
N ASN A 261 -20.76 3.36 -10.41
CA ASN A 261 -21.78 3.84 -11.33
C ASN A 261 -21.73 5.38 -11.42
N GLY A 262 -21.82 5.92 -12.64
CA GLY A 262 -21.80 7.36 -12.86
C GLY A 262 -20.42 7.93 -13.23
N LYS A 263 -20.31 9.25 -13.18
CA LYS A 263 -19.09 10.00 -13.47
C LYS A 263 -18.40 10.37 -12.18
N TYR A 264 -17.10 10.18 -12.14
CA TYR A 264 -16.24 10.50 -11.00
C TYR A 264 -15.15 11.48 -11.40
N VAL A 265 -14.76 12.35 -10.48
CA VAL A 265 -13.72 13.36 -10.66
C VAL A 265 -12.70 13.27 -9.50
N LYS A 266 -11.45 13.61 -9.79
CA LYS A 266 -10.43 13.77 -8.75
C LYS A 266 -10.57 15.15 -8.09
N MET A 267 -10.29 15.24 -6.80
CA MET A 267 -10.44 16.47 -6.02
C MET A 267 -9.67 17.67 -6.61
N LYS A 268 -8.51 17.45 -7.24
CA LYS A 268 -7.73 18.52 -7.90
C LYS A 268 -8.51 19.34 -8.93
N ASN A 269 -9.62 18.84 -9.41
CA ASN A 269 -10.50 19.51 -10.38
C ASN A 269 -11.77 20.09 -9.73
N SER A 270 -11.94 19.93 -8.42
CA SER A 270 -13.18 20.26 -7.70
C SER A 270 -13.01 21.37 -6.65
N LEU A 271 -11.76 21.79 -6.36
CA LEU A 271 -11.38 22.92 -5.50
C LEU A 271 -10.79 24.04 -6.34
#